data_0e4246b6180cea891e4c1fb781f8a6a0
#
_entry.id   0e4246b6180cea891e4c1fb781f8a6a0
#
_cell.length_a   1.000
_cell.length_b   1.000
_cell.length_c   1.000
_cell.angle_alpha   90.00
_cell.angle_beta   90.00
_cell.angle_gamma   90.00
#
_symmetry.space_group_name_H-M   'P 1'
#
loop_
_entity.id
_entity.type
_entity.pdbx_description
1 polymer ?
#
loop_
_entity_poly.entity_id
_entity_poly.type
_entity_poly.pdbx_seq_one_letter_code
_entity_poly.pdbx_strand_id
1 'polypeptide(L)'
;MAAKEPEIIRDKDQMRKWSRAMRSQGKTIGLVPTMGYLHAGHVSLIREAHNHSDVIVVSIYVNPGQFSPSEDLSTYPSDFHGDIQKLRAVPGGVDAVFNPHNLYDYGTNPNCTNTSTSASNGEGVKLESCVEEKGLGHGTWVRVERLEKDMCGKSRPIFFKGVATVVTKLFNIVEHDVALFGKKDYQQWRIIQRMVSTFSFTET
;
A
#
# COMPACT_ATOMS: atom_id res chain seq x y z
N MET A 1 -13.67 26.34 0.79
CA MET A 1 -14.29 25.13 1.33
C MET A 1 -13.46 24.65 2.49
N ALA A 2 -14.06 24.15 3.59
CA ALA A 2 -13.28 23.58 4.70
C ALA A 2 -12.49 22.36 4.18
N ALA A 3 -11.25 22.21 4.66
CA ALA A 3 -10.41 21.06 4.32
C ALA A 3 -11.11 19.79 4.81
N LYS A 4 -11.25 18.81 3.95
CA LYS A 4 -11.87 17.53 4.30
C LYS A 4 -10.89 16.70 5.13
N GLU A 5 -11.32 16.30 6.31
CA GLU A 5 -10.55 15.41 7.16
C GLU A 5 -10.73 13.97 6.68
N PRO A 6 -9.67 13.24 6.28
CA PRO A 6 -9.81 11.85 5.90
C PRO A 6 -10.05 10.96 7.13
N GLU A 7 -10.89 9.94 6.96
CA GLU A 7 -11.03 8.88 7.97
C GLU A 7 -9.76 8.01 7.99
N ILE A 8 -9.14 7.86 9.16
CA ILE A 8 -7.93 7.03 9.32
C ILE A 8 -8.36 5.61 9.72
N ILE A 9 -8.16 4.66 8.81
CA ILE A 9 -8.53 3.26 9.00
C ILE A 9 -7.26 2.41 9.12
N ARG A 10 -7.15 1.64 10.20
CA ARG A 10 -5.96 0.82 10.51
C ARG A 10 -6.22 -0.68 10.48
N ASP A 11 -7.47 -1.07 10.48
CA ASP A 11 -7.89 -2.47 10.48
C ASP A 11 -8.44 -2.90 9.11
N LYS A 12 -8.14 -4.12 8.69
CA LYS A 12 -8.54 -4.69 7.38
C LYS A 12 -10.05 -4.83 7.26
N ASP A 13 -10.71 -5.28 8.33
CA ASP A 13 -12.14 -5.52 8.30
C ASP A 13 -12.94 -4.22 8.40
N GLN A 14 -12.41 -3.21 9.11
CA GLN A 14 -12.96 -1.86 9.07
C GLN A 14 -12.86 -1.26 7.66
N MET A 15 -11.73 -1.45 6.97
CA MET A 15 -11.56 -0.97 5.60
C MET A 15 -12.58 -1.63 4.64
N ARG A 16 -12.76 -2.95 4.73
CA ARG A 16 -13.80 -3.65 3.94
C ARG A 16 -15.21 -3.14 4.25
N LYS A 17 -15.53 -2.97 5.53
CA LYS A 17 -16.85 -2.43 5.94
C LYS A 17 -17.07 -1.04 5.38
N TRP A 18 -16.06 -0.17 5.44
CA TRP A 18 -16.11 1.18 4.89
C TRP A 18 -16.36 1.15 3.37
N SER A 19 -15.58 0.36 2.64
CA SER A 19 -15.72 0.23 1.17
C SER A 19 -17.11 -0.27 0.78
N ARG A 20 -17.60 -1.30 1.46
CA ARG A 20 -18.94 -1.84 1.20
C ARG A 20 -20.05 -0.84 1.54
N ALA A 21 -19.88 -0.02 2.58
CA ALA A 21 -20.81 1.06 2.90
C ALA A 21 -20.81 2.15 1.81
N MET A 22 -19.68 2.49 1.21
CA MET A 22 -19.62 3.41 0.07
C MET A 22 -20.32 2.83 -1.16
N ARG A 23 -20.04 1.58 -1.49
CA ARG A 23 -20.69 0.86 -2.61
C ARG A 23 -22.21 0.73 -2.42
N SER A 24 -22.70 0.48 -1.21
CA SER A 24 -24.15 0.42 -0.94
C SER A 24 -24.86 1.75 -1.19
N GLN A 25 -24.12 2.86 -1.19
CA GLN A 25 -24.58 4.20 -1.56
C GLN A 25 -24.43 4.49 -3.07
N GLY A 26 -24.03 3.51 -3.87
CA GLY A 26 -23.79 3.65 -5.30
C GLY A 26 -22.51 4.40 -5.67
N LYS A 27 -21.57 4.57 -4.73
CA LYS A 27 -20.31 5.29 -4.97
C LYS A 27 -19.22 4.37 -5.51
N THR A 28 -18.46 4.89 -6.45
CA THR A 28 -17.22 4.29 -6.97
C THR A 28 -16.03 4.67 -6.11
N ILE A 29 -15.09 3.74 -5.92
CA ILE A 29 -13.93 3.89 -5.03
C ILE A 29 -12.64 3.94 -5.85
N GLY A 30 -11.89 5.03 -5.74
CA GLY A 30 -10.54 5.17 -6.28
C GLY A 30 -9.49 4.83 -5.22
N LEU A 31 -8.50 4.03 -5.57
CA LEU A 31 -7.38 3.66 -4.70
C LEU A 31 -6.07 4.25 -5.21
N VAL A 32 -5.34 4.95 -4.36
CA VAL A 32 -3.96 5.39 -4.61
C VAL A 32 -3.02 4.71 -3.62
N PRO A 33 -2.34 3.62 -4.01
CA PRO A 33 -1.40 2.92 -3.13
C PRO A 33 -0.10 3.71 -2.96
N THR A 34 0.33 3.90 -1.71
CA THR A 34 1.61 4.53 -1.37
C THR A 34 2.30 3.86 -0.18
N MET A 35 3.58 4.17 -0.01
CA MET A 35 4.31 3.82 1.21
C MET A 35 4.46 5.00 2.18
N GLY A 36 3.80 6.13 1.91
CA GLY A 36 3.97 7.37 2.66
C GLY A 36 5.09 8.25 2.11
N TYR A 37 5.52 9.25 2.90
CA TYR A 37 6.44 10.31 2.50
C TYR A 37 5.99 10.98 1.19
N LEU A 38 4.74 11.44 1.20
CA LEU A 38 4.04 11.89 0.00
C LEU A 38 4.71 13.11 -0.64
N HIS A 39 4.72 13.12 -1.96
CA HIS A 39 5.28 14.20 -2.79
C HIS A 39 4.30 14.59 -3.92
N ALA A 40 4.66 15.59 -4.72
CA ALA A 40 3.81 16.12 -5.78
C ALA A 40 3.28 15.05 -6.76
N GLY A 41 4.08 14.00 -7.04
CA GLY A 41 3.65 12.87 -7.87
C GLY A 41 2.46 12.10 -7.28
N HIS A 42 2.48 11.82 -5.96
CA HIS A 42 1.33 11.19 -5.28
C HIS A 42 0.11 12.11 -5.30
N VAL A 43 0.30 13.42 -5.06
CA VAL A 43 -0.78 14.40 -5.11
C VAL A 43 -1.41 14.45 -6.50
N SER A 44 -0.62 14.34 -7.58
CA SER A 44 -1.16 14.32 -8.94
C SER A 44 -2.02 13.09 -9.21
N LEU A 45 -1.61 11.90 -8.70
CA LEU A 45 -2.43 10.68 -8.81
C LEU A 45 -3.75 10.80 -8.04
N ILE A 46 -3.74 11.43 -6.85
CA ILE A 46 -4.96 11.66 -6.08
C ILE A 46 -5.91 12.60 -6.81
N ARG A 47 -5.38 13.67 -7.43
CA ARG A 47 -6.19 14.57 -8.27
C ARG A 47 -6.79 13.85 -9.47
N GLU A 48 -6.02 12.99 -10.11
CA GLU A 48 -6.51 12.19 -11.23
C GLU A 48 -7.58 11.18 -10.77
N ALA A 49 -7.45 10.60 -9.58
CA ALA A 49 -8.44 9.69 -9.03
C ALA A 49 -9.84 10.33 -8.92
N HIS A 50 -9.93 11.63 -8.65
CA HIS A 50 -11.21 12.36 -8.63
C HIS A 50 -11.92 12.42 -9.98
N ASN A 51 -11.20 12.21 -11.09
CA ASN A 51 -11.80 12.15 -12.43
C ASN A 51 -12.48 10.80 -12.71
N HIS A 52 -12.20 9.78 -11.90
CA HIS A 52 -12.58 8.39 -12.15
C HIS A 52 -13.42 7.75 -11.03
N SER A 53 -13.57 8.44 -9.89
CA SER A 53 -14.26 7.85 -8.73
C SER A 53 -14.87 8.91 -7.83
N ASP A 54 -15.92 8.50 -7.09
CA ASP A 54 -16.68 9.38 -6.20
C ASP A 54 -16.00 9.57 -4.85
N VAL A 55 -15.27 8.54 -4.38
CA VAL A 55 -14.53 8.55 -3.11
C VAL A 55 -13.12 8.03 -3.29
N ILE A 56 -12.18 8.64 -2.57
CA ILE A 56 -10.75 8.34 -2.70
C ILE A 56 -10.22 7.69 -1.43
N VAL A 57 -9.57 6.55 -1.59
CA VAL A 57 -8.77 5.88 -0.57
C VAL A 57 -7.29 6.02 -0.91
N VAL A 58 -6.49 6.54 -0.01
CA VAL A 58 -5.03 6.51 -0.10
C VAL A 58 -4.51 5.48 0.88
N SER A 59 -3.75 4.48 0.42
CA SER A 59 -3.06 3.62 1.37
C SER A 59 -1.67 4.18 1.70
N ILE A 60 -1.30 4.12 2.97
CA ILE A 60 0.05 4.44 3.47
C ILE A 60 0.55 3.22 4.22
N TYR A 61 1.39 2.42 3.57
CA TYR A 61 1.94 1.21 4.16
C TYR A 61 3.35 0.92 3.64
N VAL A 62 4.34 0.98 4.53
CA VAL A 62 5.71 0.56 4.21
C VAL A 62 5.72 -0.96 4.17
N ASN A 63 5.83 -1.51 2.95
CA ASN A 63 5.66 -2.94 2.72
C ASN A 63 6.97 -3.72 2.99
N PRO A 64 7.08 -4.49 4.06
CA PRO A 64 8.31 -5.24 4.36
C PRO A 64 8.62 -6.32 3.32
N GLY A 65 7.60 -6.84 2.62
CA GLY A 65 7.76 -7.90 1.63
C GLY A 65 8.50 -7.50 0.33
N GLN A 66 8.77 -6.21 0.13
CA GLN A 66 9.50 -5.72 -1.04
C GLN A 66 10.94 -5.26 -0.75
N PHE A 67 11.38 -5.39 0.51
CA PHE A 67 12.74 -5.08 0.91
C PHE A 67 13.55 -6.37 1.09
N SER A 68 14.79 -6.36 0.64
CA SER A 68 15.72 -7.47 0.91
C SER A 68 16.22 -7.40 2.35
N PRO A 69 16.72 -8.53 2.92
CA PRO A 69 17.31 -8.51 4.25
C PRO A 69 18.51 -7.58 4.40
N SER A 70 19.17 -7.23 3.27
CA SER A 70 20.26 -6.28 3.23
C SER A 70 19.82 -4.81 3.15
N GLU A 71 18.54 -4.55 2.87
CA GLU A 71 17.96 -3.21 2.84
C GLU A 71 17.41 -2.87 4.23
N ASP A 72 17.90 -1.78 4.82
CA ASP A 72 17.41 -1.35 6.13
C ASP A 72 16.05 -0.66 6.00
N LEU A 73 14.99 -1.40 6.31
CA LEU A 73 13.62 -0.92 6.29
C LEU A 73 13.38 0.23 7.28
N SER A 74 14.15 0.27 8.38
CA SER A 74 14.02 1.31 9.41
C SER A 74 14.48 2.69 8.92
N THR A 75 15.30 2.74 7.87
CA THR A 75 15.76 3.99 7.26
C THR A 75 14.78 4.54 6.21
N TYR A 76 13.70 3.81 5.88
CA TYR A 76 12.72 4.32 4.95
C TYR A 76 12.02 5.56 5.52
N PRO A 77 12.00 6.68 4.77
CA PRO A 77 11.47 7.94 5.30
C PRO A 77 9.97 7.82 5.60
N SER A 78 9.58 8.24 6.80
CA SER A 78 8.19 8.21 7.26
C SER A 78 7.84 9.53 7.94
N ASP A 79 6.76 10.16 7.50
CA ASP A 79 6.20 11.37 8.11
C ASP A 79 4.67 11.33 7.98
N PHE A 80 4.03 10.47 8.76
CA PHE A 80 2.59 10.29 8.68
C PHE A 80 1.81 11.60 8.94
N HIS A 81 2.27 12.42 9.88
CA HIS A 81 1.61 13.70 10.17
C HIS A 81 1.68 14.66 8.98
N GLY A 82 2.88 14.83 8.41
CA GLY A 82 3.07 15.65 7.21
C GLY A 82 2.32 15.09 5.99
N ASP A 83 2.19 13.78 5.87
CA ASP A 83 1.39 13.15 4.82
C ASP A 83 -0.09 13.50 4.97
N ILE A 84 -0.67 13.41 6.16
CA ILE A 84 -2.06 13.80 6.42
C ILE A 84 -2.28 15.29 6.10
N GLN A 85 -1.34 16.16 6.46
CA GLN A 85 -1.43 17.58 6.10
C GLN A 85 -1.47 17.79 4.58
N LYS A 86 -0.61 17.07 3.82
CA LYS A 86 -0.61 17.12 2.35
C LYS A 86 -1.93 16.62 1.77
N LEU A 87 -2.50 15.52 2.30
CA LEU A 87 -3.77 14.97 1.85
C LEU A 87 -4.95 15.93 2.10
N ARG A 88 -4.96 16.62 3.25
CA ARG A 88 -5.96 17.68 3.54
C ARG A 88 -5.89 18.85 2.58
N ALA A 89 -4.72 19.14 2.05
CA ALA A 89 -4.51 20.26 1.12
C ALA A 89 -4.89 19.90 -0.35
N VAL A 90 -5.19 18.64 -0.64
CA VAL A 90 -5.62 18.24 -1.99
C VAL A 90 -7.01 18.80 -2.28
N PRO A 91 -7.24 19.50 -3.40
CA PRO A 91 -8.58 19.90 -3.83
C PRO A 91 -9.50 18.67 -3.97
N GLY A 92 -10.69 18.72 -3.38
CA GLY A 92 -11.60 17.58 -3.27
C GLY A 92 -11.36 16.70 -2.04
N GLY A 93 -10.16 16.75 -1.47
CA GLY A 93 -9.78 15.99 -0.27
C GLY A 93 -9.56 14.50 -0.54
N VAL A 94 -9.40 13.74 0.51
CA VAL A 94 -9.33 12.27 0.51
C VAL A 94 -10.39 11.78 1.49
N ASP A 95 -11.10 10.71 1.17
CA ASP A 95 -12.19 10.19 2.01
C ASP A 95 -11.66 9.31 3.14
N ALA A 96 -10.74 8.40 2.81
CA ALA A 96 -10.12 7.53 3.79
C ALA A 96 -8.62 7.37 3.54
N VAL A 97 -7.87 7.25 4.63
CA VAL A 97 -6.46 6.82 4.61
C VAL A 97 -6.38 5.44 5.24
N PHE A 98 -6.04 4.46 4.43
CA PHE A 98 -5.79 3.10 4.91
C PHE A 98 -4.33 2.97 5.34
N ASN A 99 -4.09 2.98 6.63
CA ASN A 99 -2.76 2.86 7.23
C ASN A 99 -2.72 1.68 8.20
N PRO A 100 -2.72 0.43 7.68
CA PRO A 100 -2.75 -0.77 8.51
C PRO A 100 -1.44 -0.96 9.26
N HIS A 101 -1.53 -1.51 10.48
CA HIS A 101 -0.34 -1.88 11.26
C HIS A 101 0.35 -3.11 10.66
N ASN A 102 -0.44 -4.06 10.16
CA ASN A 102 0.07 -5.29 9.57
C ASN A 102 -0.87 -5.76 8.44
N LEU A 103 -0.31 -6.00 7.26
CA LEU A 103 -1.00 -6.63 6.12
C LEU A 103 -0.68 -8.11 5.98
N TYR A 104 0.32 -8.60 6.70
CA TYR A 104 0.77 -9.98 6.64
C TYR A 104 0.47 -10.65 7.99
N ASP A 105 -0.39 -11.66 7.98
CA ASP A 105 -0.68 -12.45 9.18
C ASP A 105 0.43 -13.50 9.35
N TYR A 106 1.53 -13.08 9.93
CA TYR A 106 2.58 -14.00 10.36
C TYR A 106 2.16 -14.59 11.68
N GLY A 107 1.30 -15.57 11.72
CA GLY A 107 0.95 -16.30 12.95
C GLY A 107 1.41 -15.68 14.29
N THR A 108 1.22 -16.30 15.38
CA THR A 108 1.66 -15.81 16.70
C THR A 108 3.19 -15.88 16.90
N ASN A 109 4.00 -15.71 15.86
CA ASN A 109 5.44 -15.73 15.98
C ASN A 109 5.93 -14.41 16.61
N PRO A 110 6.44 -14.43 17.85
CA PRO A 110 6.86 -13.21 18.55
C PRO A 110 8.00 -12.46 17.85
N ASN A 111 8.70 -13.10 16.89
CA ASN A 111 9.80 -12.49 16.16
C ASN A 111 9.36 -11.70 14.91
N CYS A 112 8.10 -11.82 14.48
CA CYS A 112 7.50 -11.00 13.39
C CYS A 112 6.49 -9.98 13.91
N THR A 113 6.59 -9.61 15.16
CA THR A 113 5.72 -8.59 15.75
C THR A 113 6.08 -7.22 15.23
N ASN A 114 5.27 -6.70 14.29
CA ASN A 114 5.07 -5.26 14.15
C ASN A 114 4.38 -4.75 15.43
N THR A 115 5.02 -4.90 16.56
CA THR A 115 4.55 -4.31 17.81
C THR A 115 4.91 -2.84 17.81
N SER A 116 4.01 -2.02 17.27
CA SER A 116 3.86 -0.65 17.75
C SER A 116 3.24 -0.69 19.15
N THR A 117 3.91 -1.33 20.10
CA THR A 117 3.72 -0.99 21.50
C THR A 117 4.44 0.34 21.70
N SER A 118 3.71 1.33 22.14
CA SER A 118 4.22 2.54 22.77
C SER A 118 5.25 2.19 23.84
N ALA A 119 6.48 1.96 23.44
CA ALA A 119 7.61 1.86 24.34
C ALA A 119 8.16 3.26 24.53
N SER A 120 7.81 3.86 25.65
CA SER A 120 8.60 4.86 26.32
C SER A 120 9.99 4.24 26.60
N ASN A 121 10.91 4.37 25.70
CA ASN A 121 12.38 4.37 25.87
C ASN A 121 13.00 4.07 24.48
N GLY A 122 13.56 5.04 23.91
CA GLY A 122 14.44 5.34 22.77
C GLY A 122 15.19 4.26 21.99
N GLU A 123 14.78 3.00 21.98
CA GLU A 123 15.34 2.00 21.07
C GLU A 123 14.30 1.71 19.97
N GLY A 124 14.61 2.16 18.75
CA GLY A 124 13.77 1.92 17.57
C GLY A 124 13.59 0.43 17.31
N VAL A 125 12.35 -0.02 17.27
CA VAL A 125 12.03 -1.41 16.86
C VAL A 125 12.47 -1.57 15.41
N LYS A 126 13.47 -2.42 15.18
CA LYS A 126 13.96 -2.74 13.84
C LYS A 126 12.87 -3.55 13.12
N LEU A 127 12.26 -2.97 12.09
CA LEU A 127 11.36 -3.68 11.18
C LEU A 127 12.21 -4.62 10.33
N GLU A 128 12.06 -5.92 10.53
CA GLU A 128 12.77 -6.92 9.73
C GLU A 128 12.00 -7.26 8.46
N SER A 129 12.73 -7.52 7.37
CA SER A 129 12.15 -7.99 6.13
C SER A 129 11.58 -9.40 6.33
N CYS A 130 10.32 -9.60 5.91
CA CYS A 130 9.63 -10.89 6.03
C CYS A 130 9.90 -11.86 4.89
N VAL A 131 10.85 -11.57 4.01
CA VAL A 131 11.03 -12.27 2.73
C VAL A 131 11.85 -13.55 2.85
N GLU A 132 12.73 -13.66 3.84
CA GLU A 132 13.74 -14.73 3.88
C GLU A 132 13.90 -15.42 5.25
N GLU A 133 12.93 -15.34 6.12
CA GLU A 133 13.00 -16.13 7.33
C GLU A 133 12.93 -17.62 7.01
N LYS A 134 13.99 -18.34 7.31
CA LYS A 134 14.11 -19.80 7.13
C LYS A 134 12.98 -20.51 7.87
N GLY A 135 11.92 -20.86 7.15
CA GLY A 135 10.79 -21.63 7.65
C GLY A 135 9.67 -20.84 8.34
N LEU A 136 9.79 -19.55 8.55
CA LEU A 136 8.82 -18.73 9.29
C LEU A 136 8.26 -17.53 8.49
N GLY A 137 8.69 -17.34 7.25
CA GLY A 137 8.27 -16.25 6.40
C GLY A 137 6.85 -16.40 5.84
N HIS A 138 6.35 -15.35 5.18
CA HIS A 138 5.05 -15.35 4.50
C HIS A 138 5.07 -16.33 3.32
N GLY A 139 4.53 -17.54 3.51
CA GLY A 139 4.59 -18.63 2.54
C GLY A 139 3.82 -18.42 1.24
N THR A 140 3.03 -17.35 1.10
CA THR A 140 2.19 -17.10 -0.07
C THR A 140 2.59 -15.81 -0.77
N TRP A 141 2.93 -15.91 -2.06
CA TRP A 141 3.39 -14.79 -2.87
C TRP A 141 2.68 -14.74 -4.23
N VAL A 142 2.43 -13.52 -4.70
CA VAL A 142 2.01 -13.25 -6.09
C VAL A 142 3.24 -12.86 -6.90
N ARG A 143 3.42 -13.48 -8.08
CA ARG A 143 4.55 -13.23 -8.97
C ARG A 143 4.11 -13.01 -10.40
N VAL A 144 4.82 -12.15 -11.12
CA VAL A 144 4.68 -11.96 -12.57
C VAL A 144 6.04 -12.29 -13.21
N GLU A 145 6.37 -13.59 -13.23
CA GLU A 145 7.70 -14.13 -13.43
C GLU A 145 8.52 -13.52 -14.59
N ARG A 146 7.91 -13.32 -15.76
CA ARG A 146 8.63 -12.82 -16.92
C ARG A 146 8.99 -11.34 -16.79
N LEU A 147 8.11 -10.55 -16.16
CA LEU A 147 8.28 -9.10 -16.05
C LEU A 147 9.13 -8.69 -14.83
N GLU A 148 9.30 -9.57 -13.85
CA GLU A 148 10.05 -9.26 -12.64
C GLU A 148 11.57 -9.49 -12.75
N LYS A 149 12.03 -10.18 -13.80
CA LYS A 149 13.43 -10.66 -13.92
C LYS A 149 14.39 -9.67 -14.57
N ASP A 150 13.88 -8.77 -15.40
CA ASP A 150 14.68 -7.82 -16.17
C ASP A 150 14.71 -6.42 -15.55
N MET A 151 15.49 -5.52 -16.14
CA MET A 151 15.61 -4.12 -15.71
C MET A 151 15.95 -4.00 -14.21
N CYS A 152 15.13 -3.29 -13.42
CA CYS A 152 15.31 -3.14 -11.97
C CYS A 152 15.19 -4.47 -11.21
N GLY A 153 14.51 -5.48 -11.77
CA GLY A 153 14.41 -6.80 -11.17
C GLY A 153 15.73 -7.55 -11.06
N LYS A 154 16.70 -7.23 -11.94
CA LYS A 154 18.07 -7.79 -11.85
C LYS A 154 18.81 -7.33 -10.61
N SER A 155 18.64 -6.06 -10.23
CA SER A 155 19.29 -5.47 -9.05
C SER A 155 18.47 -5.66 -7.77
N ARG A 156 17.16 -5.90 -7.89
CA ARG A 156 16.23 -6.07 -6.78
C ARG A 156 15.31 -7.29 -6.99
N PRO A 157 15.84 -8.51 -6.93
CA PRO A 157 15.13 -9.74 -7.36
C PRO A 157 13.88 -10.08 -6.54
N ILE A 158 13.74 -9.53 -5.33
CA ILE A 158 12.59 -9.76 -4.44
C ILE A 158 11.54 -8.66 -4.55
N PHE A 159 11.93 -7.48 -4.99
CA PHE A 159 11.12 -6.28 -4.95
C PHE A 159 9.74 -6.46 -5.62
N PHE A 160 9.71 -6.92 -6.86
CA PHE A 160 8.46 -7.01 -7.61
C PHE A 160 7.51 -8.11 -7.12
N LYS A 161 8.05 -9.20 -6.57
CA LYS A 161 7.27 -10.21 -5.86
C LYS A 161 6.55 -9.59 -4.65
N GLY A 162 7.26 -8.78 -3.87
CA GLY A 162 6.70 -8.06 -2.73
C GLY A 162 5.64 -7.05 -3.15
N VAL A 163 5.91 -6.27 -4.22
CA VAL A 163 4.94 -5.30 -4.77
C VAL A 163 3.67 -5.98 -5.26
N ALA A 164 3.79 -7.02 -6.09
CA ALA A 164 2.63 -7.73 -6.61
C ALA A 164 1.77 -8.33 -5.47
N THR A 165 2.42 -8.85 -4.43
CA THR A 165 1.73 -9.42 -3.29
C THR A 165 0.98 -8.36 -2.47
N VAL A 166 1.63 -7.23 -2.12
CA VAL A 166 0.96 -6.18 -1.34
C VAL A 166 -0.16 -5.51 -2.12
N VAL A 167 0.03 -5.28 -3.42
CA VAL A 167 -1.03 -4.70 -4.27
C VAL A 167 -2.23 -5.64 -4.35
N THR A 168 -2.02 -6.94 -4.52
CA THR A 168 -3.12 -7.94 -4.48
C THR A 168 -3.86 -7.91 -3.14
N LYS A 169 -3.14 -7.80 -2.01
CA LYS A 169 -3.78 -7.67 -0.68
C LYS A 169 -4.61 -6.38 -0.59
N LEU A 170 -4.05 -5.24 -1.00
CA LEU A 170 -4.76 -3.96 -0.99
C LEU A 170 -6.02 -4.02 -1.86
N PHE A 171 -5.95 -4.61 -3.05
CA PHE A 171 -7.10 -4.77 -3.94
C PHE A 171 -8.22 -5.56 -3.30
N ASN A 172 -7.90 -6.69 -2.66
CA ASN A 172 -8.88 -7.53 -1.96
C ASN A 172 -9.43 -6.92 -0.66
N ILE A 173 -8.72 -5.96 -0.05
CA ILE A 173 -9.16 -5.30 1.19
C ILE A 173 -9.99 -4.07 0.89
N VAL A 174 -9.51 -3.22 -0.03
CA VAL A 174 -10.17 -1.96 -0.37
C VAL A 174 -11.36 -2.18 -1.32
N GLU A 175 -11.37 -3.28 -2.08
CA GLU A 175 -12.46 -3.59 -3.03
C GLU A 175 -12.76 -2.39 -3.94
N HIS A 176 -11.73 -1.72 -4.46
CA HIS A 176 -11.80 -0.52 -5.28
C HIS A 176 -12.38 -0.77 -6.68
N ASP A 177 -12.81 0.29 -7.35
CA ASP A 177 -13.25 0.26 -8.76
C ASP A 177 -12.12 0.66 -9.70
N VAL A 178 -11.29 1.63 -9.28
CA VAL A 178 -10.14 2.13 -10.04
C VAL A 178 -8.94 2.25 -9.12
N ALA A 179 -7.75 1.85 -9.57
CA ALA A 179 -6.49 2.09 -8.86
C ALA A 179 -5.51 2.88 -9.73
N LEU A 180 -4.82 3.86 -9.14
CA LEU A 180 -3.93 4.75 -9.87
C LEU A 180 -2.48 4.52 -9.50
N PHE A 181 -1.65 4.32 -10.53
CA PHE A 181 -0.21 4.10 -10.41
C PHE A 181 0.58 5.02 -11.34
N GLY A 182 1.68 5.55 -10.84
CA GLY A 182 2.57 6.41 -11.62
C GLY A 182 3.43 5.63 -12.61
N LYS A 183 3.48 6.05 -13.87
CA LYS A 183 4.34 5.46 -14.91
C LYS A 183 5.84 5.78 -14.72
N LYS A 184 6.22 6.59 -13.73
CA LYS A 184 7.63 6.81 -13.37
C LYS A 184 8.32 5.47 -13.09
N ASP A 185 7.67 4.61 -12.32
CA ASP A 185 8.15 3.26 -12.02
C ASP A 185 7.59 2.28 -13.06
N TYR A 186 8.05 2.43 -14.32
CA TYR A 186 7.48 1.77 -15.51
C TYR A 186 7.37 0.26 -15.38
N GLN A 187 8.39 -0.41 -14.87
CA GLN A 187 8.38 -1.86 -14.69
C GLN A 187 7.33 -2.29 -13.66
N GLN A 188 7.21 -1.56 -12.55
CA GLN A 188 6.16 -1.78 -11.56
C GLN A 188 4.77 -1.63 -12.18
N TRP A 189 4.53 -0.56 -12.93
CA TRP A 189 3.27 -0.33 -13.62
C TRP A 189 2.94 -1.48 -14.58
N ARG A 190 3.91 -1.96 -15.39
CA ARG A 190 3.72 -3.10 -16.30
C ARG A 190 3.39 -4.41 -15.57
N ILE A 191 4.02 -4.65 -14.43
CA ILE A 191 3.75 -5.82 -13.59
C ILE A 191 2.33 -5.77 -13.04
N ILE A 192 1.92 -4.63 -12.50
CA ILE A 192 0.56 -4.44 -11.96
C ILE A 192 -0.48 -4.57 -13.06
N GLN A 193 -0.28 -3.94 -14.20
CA GLN A 193 -1.16 -4.07 -15.37
C GLN A 193 -1.34 -5.53 -15.80
N ARG A 194 -0.26 -6.30 -15.86
CA ARG A 194 -0.32 -7.74 -16.19
C ARG A 194 -1.08 -8.52 -15.11
N MET A 195 -0.84 -8.23 -13.85
CA MET A 195 -1.52 -8.85 -12.73
C MET A 195 -3.03 -8.58 -12.78
N VAL A 196 -3.43 -7.32 -12.99
CA VAL A 196 -4.84 -6.92 -13.12
C VAL A 196 -5.53 -7.69 -14.24
N SER A 197 -4.93 -7.71 -15.44
CA SER A 197 -5.52 -8.43 -16.58
C SER A 197 -5.59 -9.95 -16.36
N THR A 198 -4.65 -10.53 -15.60
CA THR A 198 -4.58 -11.98 -15.36
C THR A 198 -5.60 -12.43 -14.31
N PHE A 199 -5.78 -11.65 -13.25
CA PHE A 199 -6.71 -11.96 -12.16
C PHE A 199 -8.10 -11.34 -12.35
N SER A 200 -8.35 -10.67 -13.48
CA SER A 200 -9.62 -10.01 -13.78
C SER A 200 -10.06 -9.02 -12.69
N PHE A 201 -9.09 -8.32 -12.10
CA PHE A 201 -9.38 -7.17 -11.25
C PHE A 201 -10.00 -6.04 -12.11
N THR A 202 -10.66 -5.10 -11.46
CA THR A 202 -11.17 -3.89 -12.11
C THR A 202 -10.03 -3.06 -12.73
N GLU A 203 -10.33 -2.15 -13.64
CA GLU A 203 -9.35 -1.39 -14.42
C GLU A 203 -8.41 -0.54 -13.52
N THR A 204 -7.16 -0.35 -13.98
CA THR A 204 -6.11 0.44 -13.34
C THR A 204 -5.61 1.56 -14.25
#